data_19a35a3a6070249acab63e6a55a8130e
#
_entry.id   19a35a3a6070249acab63e6a55a8130e
#
_cell.length_a   1.000
_cell.length_b   1.000
_cell.length_c   1.000
_cell.angle_alpha   90.00
_cell.angle_beta   90.00
_cell.angle_gamma   90.00
#
_symmetry.space_group_name_H-M   'P 1'
#
loop_
_entity.id
_entity.type
_entity.pdbx_description
1 polymer ?
#
loop_
_entity_poly.entity_id
_entity_poly.type
_entity_poly.pdbx_seq_one_letter_code
_entity_poly.pdbx_strand_id
1 'polypeptide(L)'
;MQPSLFPAAVPQTFTVSKLTFQIRKLLEENEILQDVWVQGEISNLSRPASGHVYFTLKDTNASLKCVMWKTSAARLNLPLRDGMAVEVHGKIGVYEPAGQYQLYADQIRGVGEGALYQEFMRLKAMLEAEGLFDPDRKKNIPELPHKIGIVTSATGAALRDMLNTLRRRLPLVEVILAPSPVQGTEAPSALVKAINTLDDKQLDVIILARGGGSIEDLWAFNDERVVRTVADTMTPIICGVGHETDFTLCDFAADLRAPTPTAAAELATQITVLDLQAEVQTYKTRLASATVNLIAEQKASLASLTAQLRYLSPARLIQSERQRVDELSRRAFMSIAYRVNLQKNHFEGTQKRLEAVSPLAVLARGYAVVTRKADGGVVSRVAQASDVMKVRVSDGEFEVKK
;
A
#
# COMPACT_ATOMS: atom_id res chain seq x y z
N MET A 1 63.25 -69.09 -46.42
CA MET A 1 62.02 -69.14 -45.63
C MET A 1 62.27 -68.35 -44.32
N GLN A 2 61.76 -67.15 -44.22
CA GLN A 2 61.82 -66.41 -42.96
C GLN A 2 60.64 -66.85 -42.08
N PRO A 3 60.81 -67.16 -40.81
CA PRO A 3 59.66 -67.42 -39.92
C PRO A 3 58.91 -66.14 -39.62
N SER A 4 57.62 -66.20 -39.76
CA SER A 4 56.73 -65.06 -39.39
C SER A 4 56.80 -64.79 -37.87
N LEU A 5 57.22 -63.60 -37.50
CA LEU A 5 57.45 -63.17 -36.11
C LEU A 5 56.17 -62.84 -35.32
N PHE A 6 54.98 -63.03 -35.89
CA PHE A 6 53.73 -62.82 -35.22
C PHE A 6 52.92 -64.12 -35.13
N PRO A 7 52.50 -64.55 -33.94
CA PRO A 7 51.60 -65.69 -33.83
C PRO A 7 50.27 -65.31 -34.51
N ALA A 8 49.78 -66.16 -35.40
CA ALA A 8 48.46 -66.04 -36.00
C ALA A 8 47.43 -66.03 -34.89
N ALA A 9 46.70 -64.93 -34.76
CA ALA A 9 45.61 -64.84 -33.78
C ALA A 9 44.59 -65.95 -34.09
N VAL A 10 44.43 -66.90 -33.20
CA VAL A 10 43.39 -67.92 -33.29
C VAL A 10 42.07 -67.26 -33.21
N PRO A 11 41.16 -67.36 -34.19
CA PRO A 11 39.87 -66.75 -34.16
C PRO A 11 39.06 -67.24 -32.97
N GLN A 12 38.76 -66.36 -32.03
CA GLN A 12 37.94 -66.68 -30.86
C GLN A 12 36.46 -66.82 -31.30
N THR A 13 35.81 -67.91 -30.93
CA THR A 13 34.40 -68.13 -31.17
C THR A 13 33.60 -67.54 -30.03
N PHE A 14 32.75 -66.56 -30.33
CA PHE A 14 31.84 -65.93 -29.37
C PHE A 14 30.41 -66.39 -29.61
N THR A 15 29.62 -66.51 -28.55
CA THR A 15 28.13 -66.48 -28.69
C THR A 15 27.67 -65.12 -29.08
N VAL A 16 26.50 -65.03 -29.72
CA VAL A 16 25.90 -63.68 -30.10
C VAL A 16 25.80 -62.73 -28.88
N SER A 17 25.35 -63.24 -27.76
CA SER A 17 25.22 -62.39 -26.52
C SER A 17 26.60 -61.94 -26.02
N LYS A 18 27.62 -62.78 -26.05
CA LYS A 18 28.97 -62.42 -25.61
C LYS A 18 29.62 -61.39 -26.55
N LEU A 19 29.40 -61.53 -27.87
CA LEU A 19 29.87 -60.54 -28.83
C LEU A 19 29.12 -59.16 -28.64
N THR A 20 27.79 -59.18 -28.50
CA THR A 20 27.01 -57.99 -28.25
C THR A 20 27.45 -57.29 -26.96
N PHE A 21 27.71 -58.04 -25.90
CA PHE A 21 28.25 -57.50 -24.65
C PHE A 21 29.64 -56.84 -24.84
N GLN A 22 30.51 -57.41 -25.60
CA GLN A 22 31.81 -56.80 -25.90
C GLN A 22 31.70 -55.53 -26.70
N ILE A 23 30.82 -55.51 -27.71
CA ILE A 23 30.53 -54.29 -28.50
C ILE A 23 29.91 -53.17 -27.59
N ARG A 24 28.96 -53.54 -26.75
CA ARG A 24 28.40 -52.63 -25.79
C ARG A 24 29.47 -52.02 -24.88
N LYS A 25 30.34 -52.84 -24.31
CA LYS A 25 31.42 -52.41 -23.44
C LYS A 25 32.37 -51.43 -24.13
N LEU A 26 32.78 -51.74 -25.37
CA LEU A 26 33.63 -50.85 -26.17
C LEU A 26 32.98 -49.45 -26.44
N LEU A 27 31.67 -49.43 -26.68
CA LEU A 27 30.95 -48.17 -26.92
C LEU A 27 30.73 -47.38 -25.61
N GLU A 28 30.48 -48.06 -24.49
CA GLU A 28 30.27 -47.41 -23.17
C GLU A 28 31.58 -46.91 -22.53
N GLU A 29 32.74 -47.53 -22.87
CA GLU A 29 34.07 -47.12 -22.41
C GLU A 29 34.67 -45.97 -23.24
N ASN A 30 34.04 -45.60 -24.35
CA ASN A 30 34.51 -44.52 -25.20
C ASN A 30 33.92 -43.20 -24.76
N GLU A 31 34.70 -42.32 -24.14
CA GLU A 31 34.27 -41.02 -23.60
C GLU A 31 33.61 -40.14 -24.65
N ILE A 32 34.07 -40.15 -25.90
CA ILE A 32 33.49 -39.35 -26.99
C ILE A 32 32.04 -39.78 -27.29
N LEU A 33 31.76 -41.10 -27.20
CA LEU A 33 30.42 -41.63 -27.51
C LEU A 33 29.45 -41.55 -26.32
N GLN A 34 29.92 -41.20 -25.14
CA GLN A 34 29.08 -41.01 -23.95
C GLN A 34 28.58 -39.58 -23.79
N ASP A 35 29.17 -38.64 -24.54
CA ASP A 35 28.75 -37.21 -24.52
C ASP A 35 28.90 -36.65 -25.95
N VAL A 36 27.88 -36.87 -26.81
CA VAL A 36 27.98 -36.59 -28.25
C VAL A 36 26.76 -35.81 -28.75
N TRP A 37 27.02 -34.83 -29.60
CA TRP A 37 26.03 -34.19 -30.43
C TRP A 37 26.02 -34.82 -31.82
N VAL A 38 24.85 -35.27 -32.29
CA VAL A 38 24.68 -35.86 -33.62
C VAL A 38 23.70 -35.02 -34.41
N GLN A 39 24.12 -34.52 -35.56
CA GLN A 39 23.29 -33.77 -36.49
C GLN A 39 22.62 -34.68 -37.51
N GLY A 40 21.36 -34.44 -37.82
CA GLY A 40 20.63 -35.16 -38.84
C GLY A 40 19.20 -34.68 -39.01
N GLU A 41 18.51 -35.26 -39.97
CA GLU A 41 17.08 -35.01 -40.22
C GLU A 41 16.24 -36.07 -39.50
N ILE A 42 15.19 -35.63 -38.77
CA ILE A 42 14.25 -36.52 -38.09
C ILE A 42 13.38 -37.26 -39.12
N SER A 43 13.25 -38.57 -38.89
CA SER A 43 12.34 -39.43 -39.63
C SER A 43 11.76 -40.51 -38.71
N ASN A 44 10.60 -41.05 -39.09
CA ASN A 44 9.87 -42.08 -38.32
C ASN A 44 9.61 -41.70 -36.86
N LEU A 45 9.20 -40.45 -36.66
CA LEU A 45 8.86 -39.94 -35.34
C LEU A 45 7.62 -40.64 -34.75
N SER A 46 7.77 -41.22 -33.57
CA SER A 46 6.74 -41.95 -32.85
C SER A 46 6.67 -41.53 -31.40
N ARG A 47 5.45 -41.23 -30.91
CA ARG A 47 5.18 -40.87 -29.50
C ARG A 47 4.13 -41.81 -28.93
N PRO A 48 4.52 -42.98 -28.45
CA PRO A 48 3.61 -43.92 -27.80
C PRO A 48 3.04 -43.35 -26.49
N ALA A 49 1.95 -43.94 -26.02
CA ALA A 49 1.26 -43.53 -24.78
C ALA A 49 2.15 -43.60 -23.51
N SER A 50 3.30 -44.32 -23.56
CA SER A 50 4.30 -44.39 -22.49
C SER A 50 4.99 -43.02 -22.25
N GLY A 51 4.85 -42.06 -23.18
CA GLY A 51 5.48 -40.73 -23.11
C GLY A 51 6.95 -40.68 -23.53
N HIS A 52 7.52 -41.78 -24.00
CA HIS A 52 8.84 -41.79 -24.63
C HIS A 52 8.73 -41.29 -26.08
N VAL A 53 9.79 -40.71 -26.62
CA VAL A 53 9.87 -40.30 -28.02
C VAL A 53 10.90 -41.19 -28.74
N TYR A 54 10.46 -41.82 -29.84
CA TYR A 54 11.29 -42.59 -30.71
C TYR A 54 11.36 -41.91 -32.07
N PHE A 55 12.56 -41.83 -32.64
CA PHE A 55 12.78 -41.28 -33.97
C PHE A 55 14.06 -41.82 -34.56
N THR A 56 14.26 -41.58 -35.83
CA THR A 56 15.50 -41.93 -36.52
C THR A 56 16.13 -40.64 -37.04
N LEU A 57 17.39 -40.40 -36.71
CA LEU A 57 18.21 -39.41 -37.38
C LEU A 57 18.77 -39.99 -38.63
N LYS A 58 18.68 -39.30 -39.75
CA LYS A 58 19.28 -39.69 -41.01
C LYS A 58 20.08 -38.52 -41.59
N ASP A 59 21.16 -38.89 -42.26
CA ASP A 59 21.87 -38.02 -43.20
C ASP A 59 21.85 -38.65 -44.60
N THR A 60 22.67 -38.14 -45.54
CA THR A 60 22.76 -38.66 -46.87
C THR A 60 23.25 -40.12 -47.00
N ASN A 61 23.95 -40.64 -45.95
CA ASN A 61 24.66 -41.90 -46.04
C ASN A 61 24.29 -42.90 -44.93
N ALA A 62 23.75 -42.42 -43.82
CA ALA A 62 23.52 -43.23 -42.62
C ALA A 62 22.22 -42.90 -41.90
N SER A 63 21.77 -43.82 -41.06
CA SER A 63 20.65 -43.61 -40.14
C SER A 63 20.95 -44.14 -38.77
N LEU A 64 20.54 -43.41 -37.74
CA LEU A 64 20.73 -43.71 -36.31
C LEU A 64 19.40 -43.71 -35.60
N LYS A 65 19.06 -44.81 -34.93
CA LYS A 65 17.86 -44.81 -34.06
C LYS A 65 18.09 -44.02 -32.80
N CYS A 66 17.11 -43.23 -32.41
CA CYS A 66 17.16 -42.38 -31.25
C CYS A 66 15.98 -42.69 -30.31
N VAL A 67 16.26 -42.66 -29.03
CA VAL A 67 15.24 -42.83 -27.96
C VAL A 67 15.42 -41.72 -26.96
N MET A 68 14.35 -40.95 -26.73
CA MET A 68 14.30 -39.96 -25.67
C MET A 68 13.31 -40.38 -24.60
N TRP A 69 13.78 -40.45 -23.35
CA TRP A 69 12.96 -40.86 -22.23
C TRP A 69 11.93 -39.81 -21.87
N LYS A 70 10.81 -40.24 -21.28
CA LYS A 70 9.68 -39.37 -20.86
C LYS A 70 10.12 -38.12 -20.06
N THR A 71 11.09 -38.26 -19.18
CA THR A 71 11.62 -37.16 -18.36
C THR A 71 12.30 -36.07 -19.18
N SER A 72 13.06 -36.44 -20.18
CA SER A 72 13.71 -35.51 -21.11
C SER A 72 12.72 -34.98 -22.14
N ALA A 73 11.84 -35.84 -22.65
CA ALA A 73 10.78 -35.46 -23.59
C ALA A 73 9.80 -34.44 -23.03
N ALA A 74 9.52 -34.50 -21.71
CA ALA A 74 8.65 -33.52 -21.03
C ALA A 74 9.25 -32.10 -20.89
N ARG A 75 10.60 -32.00 -21.03
CA ARG A 75 11.33 -30.71 -20.97
C ARG A 75 11.57 -30.12 -22.37
N LEU A 76 11.16 -30.83 -23.41
CA LEU A 76 11.41 -30.45 -24.79
C LEU A 76 10.39 -29.38 -25.21
N ASN A 77 10.82 -28.15 -25.47
CA ASN A 77 10.00 -27.05 -25.95
C ASN A 77 9.87 -27.02 -27.47
N LEU A 78 10.58 -27.89 -28.18
CA LEU A 78 10.62 -27.93 -29.65
C LEU A 78 9.57 -28.91 -30.18
N PRO A 79 8.63 -28.50 -31.05
CA PRO A 79 7.66 -29.39 -31.69
C PRO A 79 8.32 -30.19 -32.78
N LEU A 80 8.83 -31.41 -32.42
CA LEU A 80 9.46 -32.30 -33.39
C LEU A 80 8.48 -32.75 -34.46
N ARG A 81 8.97 -32.78 -35.73
CA ARG A 81 8.27 -33.27 -36.93
C ARG A 81 9.23 -34.04 -37.83
N ASP A 82 8.70 -34.97 -38.61
CA ASP A 82 9.48 -35.63 -39.65
C ASP A 82 9.96 -34.60 -40.68
N GLY A 83 11.18 -34.74 -41.14
CA GLY A 83 11.82 -33.82 -42.08
C GLY A 83 12.57 -32.65 -41.42
N MET A 84 12.53 -32.53 -40.11
CA MET A 84 13.18 -31.46 -39.36
C MET A 84 14.67 -31.73 -39.19
N ALA A 85 15.54 -30.79 -39.57
CA ALA A 85 16.98 -30.84 -39.32
C ALA A 85 17.26 -30.44 -37.85
N VAL A 86 17.90 -31.33 -37.09
CA VAL A 86 18.18 -31.16 -35.66
C VAL A 86 19.58 -31.60 -35.27
N GLU A 87 20.07 -31.08 -34.19
CA GLU A 87 21.20 -31.61 -33.43
C GLU A 87 20.67 -32.25 -32.16
N VAL A 88 21.05 -33.50 -31.92
CA VAL A 88 20.60 -34.32 -30.79
C VAL A 88 21.79 -34.67 -29.91
N HIS A 89 21.69 -34.29 -28.66
CA HIS A 89 22.64 -34.62 -27.61
C HIS A 89 22.26 -35.93 -26.93
N GLY A 90 23.25 -36.69 -26.53
CA GLY A 90 23.04 -37.90 -25.75
C GLY A 90 24.22 -38.83 -25.77
N LYS A 91 23.99 -40.09 -25.39
CA LYS A 91 24.99 -41.16 -25.34
C LYS A 91 24.66 -42.29 -26.28
N ILE A 92 25.68 -42.86 -26.89
CA ILE A 92 25.53 -44.03 -27.73
C ILE A 92 25.54 -45.29 -26.84
N GLY A 93 24.59 -46.17 -27.07
CA GLY A 93 24.55 -47.48 -26.42
C GLY A 93 23.98 -48.56 -27.33
N VAL A 94 24.00 -49.81 -26.89
CA VAL A 94 23.49 -50.97 -27.63
C VAL A 94 22.19 -51.45 -27.02
N TYR A 95 21.15 -51.57 -27.86
CA TYR A 95 19.95 -52.29 -27.49
C TYR A 95 20.14 -53.78 -27.70
N GLU A 96 20.50 -54.51 -26.65
CA GLU A 96 20.94 -55.90 -26.68
C GLU A 96 19.96 -56.86 -27.37
N PRO A 97 18.63 -56.78 -27.16
CA PRO A 97 17.68 -57.71 -27.77
C PRO A 97 17.68 -57.68 -29.29
N ALA A 98 18.02 -56.55 -29.91
CA ALA A 98 18.08 -56.38 -31.35
C ALA A 98 19.52 -56.31 -31.91
N GLY A 99 20.54 -56.22 -31.04
CA GLY A 99 21.94 -56.03 -31.43
C GLY A 99 22.19 -54.72 -32.18
N GLN A 100 21.38 -53.68 -31.94
CA GLN A 100 21.46 -52.40 -32.65
C GLN A 100 22.03 -51.33 -31.74
N TYR A 101 22.95 -50.49 -32.27
CA TYR A 101 23.36 -49.29 -31.57
C TYR A 101 22.30 -48.19 -31.76
N GLN A 102 22.11 -47.38 -30.71
CA GLN A 102 21.13 -46.26 -30.73
C GLN A 102 21.62 -45.12 -29.86
N LEU A 103 21.13 -43.92 -30.15
CA LEU A 103 21.36 -42.71 -29.36
C LEU A 103 20.29 -42.59 -28.29
N TYR A 104 20.69 -42.56 -27.03
CA TYR A 104 19.82 -42.21 -25.89
C TYR A 104 19.89 -40.72 -25.73
N ALA A 105 18.87 -40.04 -26.29
CA ALA A 105 18.81 -38.60 -26.38
C ALA A 105 18.34 -37.97 -25.05
N ASP A 106 18.96 -36.88 -24.64
CA ASP A 106 18.53 -36.07 -23.49
C ASP A 106 18.17 -34.63 -23.88
N GLN A 107 18.79 -34.08 -24.96
CA GLN A 107 18.47 -32.75 -25.50
C GLN A 107 18.35 -32.81 -27.03
N ILE A 108 17.49 -31.95 -27.57
CA ILE A 108 17.33 -31.73 -29.03
C ILE A 108 17.22 -30.24 -29.29
N ARG A 109 17.96 -29.75 -30.27
CA ARG A 109 17.89 -28.33 -30.72
C ARG A 109 17.86 -28.24 -32.25
N GLY A 110 17.42 -27.13 -32.80
CA GLY A 110 17.50 -26.90 -34.25
C GLY A 110 18.95 -26.81 -34.76
N VAL A 111 19.15 -27.14 -36.01
CA VAL A 111 20.48 -27.02 -36.66
C VAL A 111 20.89 -25.55 -36.70
N GLY A 112 22.08 -25.22 -36.21
CA GLY A 112 22.58 -23.82 -36.15
C GLY A 112 22.46 -23.14 -34.78
N GLU A 113 21.57 -23.60 -33.89
CA GLU A 113 21.41 -23.01 -32.54
C GLU A 113 22.72 -23.07 -31.73
N GLY A 114 23.52 -24.11 -31.91
CA GLY A 114 24.81 -24.24 -31.23
C GLY A 114 25.82 -23.17 -31.61
N ALA A 115 25.90 -22.83 -32.87
CA ALA A 115 26.81 -21.79 -33.36
C ALA A 115 26.34 -20.41 -32.90
N LEU A 116 25.02 -20.17 -32.95
CA LEU A 116 24.41 -18.92 -32.44
C LEU A 116 24.64 -18.77 -30.93
N TYR A 117 24.51 -19.82 -30.15
CA TYR A 117 24.79 -19.78 -28.71
C TYR A 117 26.25 -19.46 -28.39
N GLN A 118 27.21 -20.06 -29.11
CA GLN A 118 28.63 -19.73 -28.95
C GLN A 118 28.89 -18.25 -29.30
N GLU A 119 28.31 -17.74 -30.37
CA GLU A 119 28.45 -16.35 -30.77
C GLU A 119 27.76 -15.39 -29.73
N PHE A 120 26.62 -15.78 -29.20
CA PHE A 120 25.98 -15.05 -28.09
C PHE A 120 26.90 -14.93 -26.87
N MET A 121 27.54 -16.06 -26.45
CA MET A 121 28.47 -16.07 -25.33
C MET A 121 29.72 -15.23 -25.59
N ARG A 122 30.24 -15.24 -26.82
CA ARG A 122 31.38 -14.44 -27.24
C ARG A 122 31.07 -12.94 -27.18
N LEU A 123 29.93 -12.53 -27.78
CA LEU A 123 29.46 -11.14 -27.77
C LEU A 123 29.17 -10.66 -26.35
N LYS A 124 28.50 -11.51 -25.55
CA LYS A 124 28.22 -11.18 -24.15
C LYS A 124 29.50 -10.87 -23.37
N ALA A 125 30.47 -11.76 -23.43
CA ALA A 125 31.75 -11.58 -22.72
C ALA A 125 32.49 -10.31 -23.18
N MET A 126 32.46 -10.02 -24.49
CA MET A 126 33.09 -8.82 -25.06
C MET A 126 32.42 -7.54 -24.56
N LEU A 127 31.09 -7.44 -24.66
CA LEU A 127 30.31 -6.25 -24.28
C LEU A 127 30.29 -6.03 -22.76
N GLU A 128 30.33 -7.11 -21.98
CA GLU A 128 30.47 -7.08 -20.53
C GLU A 128 31.84 -6.54 -20.10
N ALA A 129 32.92 -6.97 -20.78
CA ALA A 129 34.27 -6.44 -20.53
C ALA A 129 34.41 -4.96 -20.89
N GLU A 130 33.60 -4.44 -21.82
CA GLU A 130 33.51 -3.03 -22.14
C GLU A 130 32.62 -2.23 -21.15
N GLY A 131 31.96 -2.89 -20.19
CA GLY A 131 31.11 -2.25 -19.19
C GLY A 131 29.73 -1.80 -19.70
N LEU A 132 29.27 -2.32 -20.88
CA LEU A 132 27.95 -1.93 -21.40
C LEU A 132 26.77 -2.41 -20.56
N PHE A 133 26.98 -3.42 -19.71
CA PHE A 133 25.97 -4.02 -18.86
C PHE A 133 26.06 -3.55 -17.40
N ASP A 134 26.91 -2.59 -17.09
CA ASP A 134 27.12 -2.11 -15.75
C ASP A 134 25.82 -1.54 -15.14
N PRO A 135 25.44 -1.92 -13.91
CA PRO A 135 24.26 -1.41 -13.23
C PRO A 135 24.26 0.10 -13.07
N ASP A 136 25.43 0.71 -12.94
CA ASP A 136 25.60 2.16 -12.74
C ASP A 136 25.22 2.99 -14.00
N ARG A 137 25.16 2.36 -15.16
CA ARG A 137 24.70 2.99 -16.40
C ARG A 137 23.18 3.03 -16.51
N LYS A 138 22.47 2.18 -15.76
CA LYS A 138 21.03 2.01 -15.90
C LYS A 138 20.27 3.19 -15.36
N LYS A 139 19.38 3.72 -16.17
CA LYS A 139 18.52 4.86 -15.86
C LYS A 139 17.26 4.40 -15.14
N ASN A 140 16.75 5.25 -14.27
CA ASN A 140 15.46 4.99 -13.60
C ASN A 140 14.31 5.18 -14.56
N ILE A 141 13.38 4.25 -14.54
CA ILE A 141 12.11 4.36 -15.26
C ILE A 141 11.19 5.31 -14.47
N PRO A 142 10.64 6.36 -15.11
CA PRO A 142 9.72 7.28 -14.44
C PRO A 142 8.44 6.56 -14.01
N GLU A 143 7.98 6.86 -12.81
CA GLU A 143 6.77 6.22 -12.24
C GLU A 143 5.49 6.61 -13.00
N LEU A 144 5.44 7.85 -13.53
CA LEU A 144 4.29 8.40 -14.26
C LEU A 144 4.77 9.03 -15.58
N PRO A 145 4.96 8.25 -16.64
CA PRO A 145 5.36 8.76 -17.94
C PRO A 145 4.19 9.48 -18.64
N HIS A 146 4.51 10.55 -19.34
CA HIS A 146 3.57 11.26 -20.21
C HIS A 146 3.68 10.78 -21.66
N LYS A 147 4.88 10.38 -22.10
CA LYS A 147 5.17 9.95 -23.47
C LYS A 147 5.95 8.64 -23.48
N ILE A 148 5.38 7.62 -24.09
CA ILE A 148 6.01 6.30 -24.24
C ILE A 148 6.30 6.04 -25.69
N GLY A 149 7.56 5.75 -26.01
CA GLY A 149 7.98 5.24 -27.31
C GLY A 149 7.81 3.71 -27.38
N ILE A 150 7.40 3.19 -28.50
CA ILE A 150 7.35 1.73 -28.73
C ILE A 150 8.11 1.41 -30.00
N VAL A 151 9.09 0.50 -29.90
CA VAL A 151 9.80 -0.11 -31.04
C VAL A 151 9.33 -1.56 -31.14
N THR A 152 8.57 -1.85 -32.18
CA THR A 152 8.05 -3.19 -32.49
C THR A 152 7.49 -3.26 -33.89
N SER A 153 7.07 -4.44 -34.35
CA SER A 153 6.40 -4.63 -35.61
C SER A 153 5.01 -3.98 -35.64
N ALA A 154 4.68 -3.25 -36.69
CA ALA A 154 3.39 -2.54 -36.85
C ALA A 154 2.15 -3.45 -36.84
N THR A 155 2.30 -4.71 -37.26
CA THR A 155 1.19 -5.68 -37.37
C THR A 155 1.21 -6.77 -36.30
N GLY A 156 2.19 -6.73 -35.37
CA GLY A 156 2.39 -7.75 -34.36
C GLY A 156 1.30 -7.82 -33.31
N ALA A 157 1.03 -9.01 -32.76
CA ALA A 157 0.16 -9.19 -31.59
C ALA A 157 0.71 -8.43 -30.36
N ALA A 158 2.03 -8.43 -30.18
CA ALA A 158 2.72 -7.71 -29.11
C ALA A 158 2.34 -6.22 -29.02
N LEU A 159 2.25 -5.54 -30.17
CA LEU A 159 1.82 -4.13 -30.21
C LEU A 159 0.39 -3.96 -29.67
N ARG A 160 -0.54 -4.81 -30.08
CA ARG A 160 -1.95 -4.74 -29.63
C ARG A 160 -2.05 -5.00 -28.13
N ASP A 161 -1.31 -5.97 -27.61
CA ASP A 161 -1.32 -6.33 -26.19
C ASP A 161 -0.75 -5.20 -25.33
N MET A 162 0.36 -4.59 -25.77
CA MET A 162 0.92 -3.41 -25.11
C MET A 162 -0.06 -2.23 -25.12
N LEU A 163 -0.65 -1.89 -26.28
CA LEU A 163 -1.61 -0.78 -26.37
C LEU A 163 -2.85 -1.01 -25.51
N ASN A 164 -3.38 -2.24 -25.45
CA ASN A 164 -4.50 -2.58 -24.58
C ASN A 164 -4.12 -2.42 -23.10
N THR A 165 -2.92 -2.83 -22.72
CA THR A 165 -2.41 -2.68 -21.36
C THR A 165 -2.23 -1.22 -20.98
N LEU A 166 -1.59 -0.42 -21.84
CA LEU A 166 -1.40 1.02 -21.61
C LEU A 166 -2.74 1.77 -21.50
N ARG A 167 -3.69 1.50 -22.39
CA ARG A 167 -5.04 2.10 -22.33
C ARG A 167 -5.78 1.78 -21.05
N ARG A 168 -5.64 0.56 -20.54
CA ARG A 168 -6.28 0.14 -19.29
C ARG A 168 -5.62 0.78 -18.08
N ARG A 169 -4.29 0.85 -18.04
CA ARG A 169 -3.54 1.31 -16.88
C ARG A 169 -3.38 2.83 -16.81
N LEU A 170 -3.00 3.44 -17.94
CA LEU A 170 -2.74 4.89 -18.01
C LEU A 170 -3.26 5.47 -19.34
N PRO A 171 -4.58 5.68 -19.51
CA PRO A 171 -5.17 6.16 -20.76
C PRO A 171 -4.74 7.58 -21.17
N LEU A 172 -4.08 8.31 -20.26
CA LEU A 172 -3.61 9.68 -20.50
C LEU A 172 -2.23 9.73 -21.16
N VAL A 173 -1.52 8.60 -21.30
CA VAL A 173 -0.19 8.55 -21.86
C VAL A 173 -0.23 8.70 -23.39
N GLU A 174 0.63 9.52 -23.93
CA GLU A 174 0.88 9.62 -25.37
C GLU A 174 1.79 8.47 -25.82
N VAL A 175 1.37 7.68 -26.79
CA VAL A 175 2.16 6.56 -27.32
C VAL A 175 2.65 6.89 -28.71
N ILE A 176 3.97 6.84 -28.91
CA ILE A 176 4.63 7.08 -30.19
C ILE A 176 5.23 5.78 -30.70
N LEU A 177 4.72 5.27 -31.80
CA LEU A 177 5.20 4.04 -32.43
C LEU A 177 6.30 4.36 -33.45
N ALA A 178 7.46 3.71 -33.31
CA ALA A 178 8.45 3.58 -34.38
C ALA A 178 8.40 2.14 -34.93
N PRO A 179 7.69 1.93 -36.04
CA PRO A 179 7.54 0.59 -36.56
C PRO A 179 8.88 0.08 -37.12
N SER A 180 9.26 -1.13 -36.72
CA SER A 180 10.48 -1.79 -37.18
C SER A 180 10.24 -3.27 -37.42
N PRO A 181 10.84 -3.90 -38.42
CA PRO A 181 10.98 -5.33 -38.47
C PRO A 181 11.76 -5.79 -37.25
N VAL A 182 11.29 -6.87 -36.61
CA VAL A 182 11.84 -7.42 -35.35
C VAL A 182 12.48 -8.79 -35.56
N GLN A 183 12.63 -9.22 -36.79
CA GLN A 183 13.26 -10.47 -37.25
C GLN A 183 13.76 -10.33 -38.68
N GLY A 184 14.69 -11.22 -39.09
CA GLY A 184 15.33 -11.20 -40.40
C GLY A 184 16.57 -10.32 -40.45
N THR A 185 17.28 -10.39 -41.57
CA THR A 185 18.60 -9.75 -41.76
C THR A 185 18.59 -8.21 -41.74
N GLU A 186 17.47 -7.60 -42.05
CA GLU A 186 17.32 -6.13 -42.06
C GLU A 186 16.91 -5.56 -40.71
N ALA A 187 16.46 -6.43 -39.76
CA ALA A 187 15.95 -6.00 -38.48
C ALA A 187 16.97 -5.20 -37.65
N PRO A 188 18.25 -5.60 -37.53
CA PRO A 188 19.19 -4.83 -36.71
C PRO A 188 19.34 -3.38 -37.10
N SER A 189 19.51 -3.11 -38.42
CA SER A 189 19.64 -1.74 -38.92
C SER A 189 18.39 -0.90 -38.74
N ALA A 190 17.20 -1.53 -38.91
CA ALA A 190 15.92 -0.88 -38.69
C ALA A 190 15.64 -0.58 -37.24
N LEU A 191 16.00 -1.48 -36.31
CA LEU A 191 15.89 -1.29 -34.87
C LEU A 191 16.74 -0.11 -34.39
N VAL A 192 18.03 -0.06 -34.81
CA VAL A 192 18.92 1.08 -34.50
C VAL A 192 18.28 2.40 -34.97
N LYS A 193 17.78 2.46 -36.20
CA LYS A 193 17.14 3.67 -36.72
C LYS A 193 15.89 4.03 -35.94
N ALA A 194 15.06 3.05 -35.57
CA ALA A 194 13.82 3.26 -34.84
C ALA A 194 14.11 3.77 -33.40
N ILE A 195 15.10 3.20 -32.70
CA ILE A 195 15.51 3.63 -31.36
C ILE A 195 16.00 5.08 -31.42
N ASN A 196 16.94 5.40 -32.31
CA ASN A 196 17.47 6.77 -32.45
C ASN A 196 16.38 7.78 -32.81
N THR A 197 15.43 7.40 -33.69
CA THR A 197 14.29 8.27 -34.04
C THR A 197 13.39 8.59 -32.84
N LEU A 198 13.24 7.66 -31.90
CA LEU A 198 12.46 7.88 -30.68
C LEU A 198 13.28 8.68 -29.63
N ASP A 199 14.57 8.43 -29.51
CA ASP A 199 15.43 9.14 -28.56
C ASP A 199 15.45 10.66 -28.85
N ASP A 200 15.43 11.05 -30.12
CA ASP A 200 15.34 12.45 -30.55
C ASP A 200 14.01 13.15 -30.18
N LYS A 201 12.99 12.41 -29.73
CA LYS A 201 11.63 12.94 -29.47
C LYS A 201 11.33 13.32 -28.04
N GLN A 202 12.32 13.34 -27.15
CA GLN A 202 12.15 13.68 -25.73
C GLN A 202 11.02 12.86 -25.07
N LEU A 203 11.15 11.55 -25.15
CA LEU A 203 10.23 10.59 -24.52
C LEU A 203 10.66 10.31 -23.07
N ASP A 204 9.72 9.89 -22.26
CA ASP A 204 9.98 9.52 -20.86
C ASP A 204 10.53 8.10 -20.75
N VAL A 205 10.09 7.19 -21.65
CA VAL A 205 10.55 5.80 -21.70
C VAL A 205 10.31 5.22 -23.09
N ILE A 206 11.20 4.33 -23.53
CA ILE A 206 11.07 3.55 -24.76
C ILE A 206 10.86 2.08 -24.38
N ILE A 207 9.89 1.43 -25.01
CA ILE A 207 9.67 -0.02 -24.92
C ILE A 207 10.17 -0.65 -26.20
N LEU A 208 11.20 -1.49 -26.10
CA LEU A 208 11.70 -2.33 -27.17
C LEU A 208 11.11 -3.73 -27.01
N ALA A 209 10.22 -4.13 -27.91
CA ALA A 209 9.41 -5.32 -27.67
C ALA A 209 9.24 -6.22 -28.89
N ARG A 210 9.25 -7.54 -28.62
CA ARG A 210 8.90 -8.60 -29.54
C ARG A 210 8.25 -9.76 -28.79
N GLY A 211 7.26 -10.38 -29.40
CA GLY A 211 6.70 -11.64 -28.91
C GLY A 211 7.72 -12.79 -28.95
N GLY A 212 7.41 -13.92 -28.35
CA GLY A 212 8.27 -15.10 -28.36
C GLY A 212 8.55 -15.63 -29.77
N GLY A 213 9.57 -16.48 -29.89
CA GLY A 213 10.02 -17.11 -31.14
C GLY A 213 11.26 -17.98 -30.90
N SER A 214 11.82 -18.55 -31.95
CA SER A 214 13.08 -19.28 -31.89
C SER A 214 14.27 -18.34 -31.61
N ILE A 215 15.42 -18.88 -31.24
CA ILE A 215 16.65 -18.10 -31.00
C ILE A 215 17.09 -17.36 -32.27
N GLU A 216 16.87 -17.96 -33.45
CA GLU A 216 17.15 -17.30 -34.74
C GLU A 216 16.27 -16.07 -34.95
N ASP A 217 15.01 -16.18 -34.57
CA ASP A 217 14.05 -15.07 -34.67
C ASP A 217 14.40 -13.92 -33.72
N LEU A 218 14.98 -14.20 -32.54
CA LEU A 218 15.39 -13.23 -31.55
C LEU A 218 16.79 -12.65 -31.82
N TRP A 219 17.51 -13.22 -32.81
CA TRP A 219 18.91 -12.92 -33.04
C TRP A 219 19.19 -11.44 -33.35
N ALA A 220 18.22 -10.73 -33.96
CA ALA A 220 18.34 -9.31 -34.22
C ALA A 220 18.60 -8.48 -32.96
N PHE A 221 18.16 -8.94 -31.79
CA PHE A 221 18.37 -8.29 -30.48
C PHE A 221 19.70 -8.68 -29.82
N ASN A 222 20.46 -9.60 -30.46
CA ASN A 222 21.83 -9.94 -30.10
C ASN A 222 22.87 -9.25 -31.01
N ASP A 223 22.42 -8.50 -32.02
CA ASP A 223 23.33 -7.75 -32.88
C ASP A 223 24.03 -6.64 -32.10
N GLU A 224 25.34 -6.59 -32.17
CA GLU A 224 26.20 -5.65 -31.44
C GLU A 224 25.76 -4.20 -31.63
N ARG A 225 25.36 -3.81 -32.85
CA ARG A 225 24.92 -2.43 -33.16
C ARG A 225 23.65 -2.05 -32.41
N VAL A 226 22.71 -2.99 -32.28
CA VAL A 226 21.46 -2.77 -31.54
C VAL A 226 21.75 -2.66 -30.04
N VAL A 227 22.58 -3.56 -29.50
CA VAL A 227 22.94 -3.56 -28.08
C VAL A 227 23.66 -2.27 -27.69
N ARG A 228 24.61 -1.81 -28.50
CA ARG A 228 25.29 -0.53 -28.27
C ARG A 228 24.30 0.64 -28.34
N THR A 229 23.42 0.67 -29.31
CA THR A 229 22.40 1.71 -29.42
C THR A 229 21.50 1.74 -28.18
N VAL A 230 21.06 0.56 -27.68
CA VAL A 230 20.25 0.48 -26.45
C VAL A 230 21.00 1.04 -25.25
N ALA A 231 22.30 0.71 -25.10
CA ALA A 231 23.13 1.18 -23.99
C ALA A 231 23.40 2.70 -24.06
N ASP A 232 23.53 3.27 -25.27
CA ASP A 232 23.92 4.68 -25.46
C ASP A 232 22.71 5.63 -25.58
N THR A 233 21.49 5.11 -25.72
CA THR A 233 20.25 5.90 -25.77
C THR A 233 20.07 6.70 -24.50
N MET A 234 19.71 7.98 -24.58
CA MET A 234 19.52 8.87 -23.41
C MET A 234 18.19 8.61 -22.71
N THR A 235 17.14 8.27 -23.45
CA THR A 235 15.83 7.89 -22.91
C THR A 235 15.90 6.50 -22.28
N PRO A 236 15.33 6.28 -21.08
CA PRO A 236 15.27 4.94 -20.46
C PRO A 236 14.59 3.91 -21.37
N ILE A 237 15.18 2.71 -21.46
CA ILE A 237 14.67 1.62 -22.28
C ILE A 237 14.21 0.43 -21.42
N ILE A 238 12.98 -0.02 -21.66
CA ILE A 238 12.47 -1.29 -21.16
C ILE A 238 12.53 -2.31 -22.31
N CYS A 239 13.30 -3.39 -22.12
CA CYS A 239 13.36 -4.49 -23.08
C CYS A 239 12.35 -5.57 -22.69
N GLY A 240 11.39 -5.84 -23.58
CA GLY A 240 10.36 -6.87 -23.43
C GLY A 240 10.38 -7.82 -24.61
N VAL A 241 11.49 -8.56 -24.78
CA VAL A 241 11.75 -9.45 -25.89
C VAL A 241 11.70 -10.91 -25.43
N GLY A 242 10.93 -11.76 -26.11
CA GLY A 242 10.83 -13.19 -25.80
C GLY A 242 9.91 -13.50 -24.63
N HIS A 243 10.28 -14.53 -23.86
CA HIS A 243 9.60 -15.01 -22.66
C HIS A 243 10.61 -15.10 -21.47
N GLU A 244 10.17 -15.62 -20.35
CA GLU A 244 11.00 -15.69 -19.12
C GLU A 244 12.36 -16.37 -19.32
N THR A 245 12.41 -17.40 -20.16
CA THR A 245 13.60 -18.20 -20.45
C THR A 245 14.51 -17.65 -21.53
N ASP A 246 13.99 -16.72 -22.36
CA ASP A 246 14.68 -16.25 -23.56
C ASP A 246 15.40 -14.93 -23.22
N PHE A 247 16.73 -14.99 -23.13
CA PHE A 247 17.55 -13.79 -22.88
C PHE A 247 18.23 -13.34 -24.17
N THR A 248 18.16 -12.04 -24.42
CA THR A 248 18.91 -11.37 -25.49
C THR A 248 19.97 -10.43 -24.90
N LEU A 249 20.98 -10.05 -25.69
CA LEU A 249 21.98 -9.07 -25.26
C LEU A 249 21.38 -7.68 -24.99
N CYS A 250 20.31 -7.33 -25.69
CA CYS A 250 19.55 -6.12 -25.40
C CYS A 250 18.92 -6.12 -23.99
N ASP A 251 18.56 -7.28 -23.43
CA ASP A 251 18.02 -7.37 -22.06
C ASP A 251 19.06 -6.98 -21.00
N PHE A 252 20.33 -7.26 -21.26
CA PHE A 252 21.45 -6.88 -20.37
C PHE A 252 21.77 -5.38 -20.50
N ALA A 253 21.69 -4.83 -21.73
CA ALA A 253 22.02 -3.44 -22.02
C ALA A 253 20.89 -2.46 -21.64
N ALA A 254 19.64 -2.90 -21.69
CA ALA A 254 18.48 -2.08 -21.33
C ALA A 254 18.46 -1.69 -19.85
N ASP A 255 17.83 -0.59 -19.53
CA ASP A 255 17.69 -0.08 -18.17
C ASP A 255 16.81 -1.02 -17.32
N LEU A 256 15.78 -1.62 -17.91
CA LEU A 256 14.92 -2.60 -17.26
C LEU A 256 14.54 -3.72 -18.22
N ARG A 257 14.60 -4.96 -17.75
CA ARG A 257 14.09 -6.13 -18.47
C ARG A 257 12.67 -6.45 -18.06
N ALA A 258 11.84 -6.79 -19.03
CA ALA A 258 10.51 -7.37 -18.85
C ALA A 258 10.42 -8.77 -19.50
N PRO A 259 9.77 -9.75 -18.87
CA PRO A 259 9.65 -11.10 -19.41
C PRO A 259 8.77 -11.20 -20.67
N THR A 260 7.90 -10.20 -20.89
CA THR A 260 7.00 -10.17 -22.06
C THR A 260 6.72 -8.72 -22.48
N PRO A 261 6.27 -8.48 -23.70
CA PRO A 261 5.82 -7.15 -24.15
C PRO A 261 4.74 -6.53 -23.25
N THR A 262 3.81 -7.34 -22.76
CA THR A 262 2.74 -6.89 -21.84
C THR A 262 3.32 -6.45 -20.50
N ALA A 263 4.24 -7.22 -19.96
CA ALA A 263 4.94 -6.86 -18.72
C ALA A 263 5.79 -5.59 -18.91
N ALA A 264 6.37 -5.36 -20.07
CA ALA A 264 7.09 -4.11 -20.38
C ALA A 264 6.15 -2.89 -20.31
N ALA A 265 4.93 -3.00 -20.87
CA ALA A 265 3.92 -1.96 -20.76
C ALA A 265 3.44 -1.74 -19.30
N GLU A 266 3.36 -2.80 -18.49
CA GLU A 266 3.03 -2.70 -17.06
C GLU A 266 4.14 -2.01 -16.26
N LEU A 267 5.40 -2.37 -16.50
CA LEU A 267 6.56 -1.75 -15.86
C LEU A 267 6.77 -0.30 -16.27
N ALA A 268 6.39 0.06 -17.50
CA ALA A 268 6.39 1.44 -17.97
C ALA A 268 5.27 2.30 -17.33
N THR A 269 4.25 1.70 -16.73
CA THR A 269 3.11 2.39 -16.12
C THR A 269 2.92 1.93 -14.68
N GLN A 270 3.88 2.24 -13.81
CA GLN A 270 3.87 1.82 -12.42
C GLN A 270 2.67 2.40 -11.68
N ILE A 271 2.39 3.68 -11.88
CA ILE A 271 1.21 4.36 -11.36
C ILE A 271 0.06 4.23 -12.37
N THR A 272 -1.09 3.76 -11.90
CA THR A 272 -2.28 3.60 -12.75
C THR A 272 -3.25 4.77 -12.59
N VAL A 273 -4.18 4.90 -13.55
CA VAL A 273 -5.27 5.89 -13.45
C VAL A 273 -6.11 5.70 -12.18
N LEU A 274 -6.25 4.46 -11.70
CA LEU A 274 -6.98 4.16 -10.47
C LEU A 274 -6.24 4.68 -9.24
N ASP A 275 -4.91 4.55 -9.22
CA ASP A 275 -4.08 5.08 -8.13
C ASP A 275 -4.18 6.61 -8.07
N LEU A 276 -4.09 7.28 -9.23
CA LEU A 276 -4.25 8.73 -9.33
C LEU A 276 -5.65 9.19 -8.87
N GLN A 277 -6.70 8.46 -9.26
CA GLN A 277 -8.06 8.76 -8.80
C GLN A 277 -8.22 8.61 -7.29
N ALA A 278 -7.65 7.55 -6.71
CA ALA A 278 -7.66 7.32 -5.27
C ALA A 278 -6.92 8.44 -4.52
N GLU A 279 -5.78 8.89 -5.05
CA GLU A 279 -5.01 9.98 -4.48
C GLU A 279 -5.79 11.32 -4.54
N VAL A 280 -6.38 11.65 -5.70
CA VAL A 280 -7.24 12.84 -5.85
C VAL A 280 -8.41 12.78 -4.88
N GLN A 281 -9.06 11.63 -4.71
CA GLN A 281 -10.16 11.48 -3.77
C GLN A 281 -9.70 11.66 -2.31
N THR A 282 -8.51 11.19 -1.99
CA THR A 282 -7.90 11.39 -0.67
C THR A 282 -7.67 12.88 -0.40
N TYR A 283 -7.09 13.61 -1.36
CA TYR A 283 -6.89 15.06 -1.23
C TYR A 283 -8.21 15.83 -1.11
N LYS A 284 -9.24 15.46 -1.89
CA LYS A 284 -10.59 16.06 -1.77
C LYS A 284 -11.16 15.86 -0.36
N THR A 285 -11.07 14.67 0.19
CA THR A 285 -11.57 14.37 1.54
C THR A 285 -10.80 15.17 2.61
N ARG A 286 -9.47 15.22 2.50
CA ARG A 286 -8.61 15.99 3.41
C ARG A 286 -8.93 17.48 3.36
N LEU A 287 -9.10 18.03 2.16
CA LEU A 287 -9.47 19.45 1.96
C LEU A 287 -10.84 19.76 2.55
N ALA A 288 -11.85 18.92 2.28
CA ALA A 288 -13.18 19.07 2.84
C ALA A 288 -13.16 19.06 4.37
N SER A 289 -12.45 18.08 4.97
CA SER A 289 -12.31 17.98 6.43
C SER A 289 -11.59 19.20 7.02
N ALA A 290 -10.49 19.63 6.40
CA ALA A 290 -9.76 20.82 6.86
C ALA A 290 -10.63 22.08 6.80
N THR A 291 -11.42 22.24 5.74
CA THR A 291 -12.35 23.39 5.59
C THR A 291 -13.45 23.37 6.66
N VAL A 292 -14.06 22.20 6.90
CA VAL A 292 -15.08 22.03 7.95
C VAL A 292 -14.51 22.33 9.33
N ASN A 293 -13.33 21.82 9.64
CA ASN A 293 -12.67 22.06 10.91
C ASN A 293 -12.33 23.55 11.11
N LEU A 294 -11.78 24.20 10.09
CA LEU A 294 -11.50 25.63 10.14
C LEU A 294 -12.76 26.46 10.40
N ILE A 295 -13.87 26.16 9.69
CA ILE A 295 -15.15 26.86 9.91
C ILE A 295 -15.67 26.57 11.32
N ALA A 296 -15.59 25.36 11.83
CA ALA A 296 -16.02 25.00 13.18
C ALA A 296 -15.20 25.74 14.23
N GLU A 297 -13.90 25.85 14.09
CA GLU A 297 -13.00 26.59 14.97
C GLU A 297 -13.33 28.08 14.98
N GLN A 298 -13.51 28.67 13.81
CA GLN A 298 -13.90 30.10 13.72
C GLN A 298 -15.28 30.37 14.33
N LYS A 299 -16.27 29.48 14.14
CA LYS A 299 -17.58 29.57 14.79
C LYS A 299 -17.47 29.46 16.32
N ALA A 300 -16.67 28.53 16.82
CA ALA A 300 -16.44 28.37 18.26
C ALA A 300 -15.76 29.62 18.86
N SER A 301 -14.75 30.15 18.18
CA SER A 301 -14.11 31.43 18.57
C SER A 301 -15.07 32.58 18.61
N LEU A 302 -15.91 32.76 17.57
CA LEU A 302 -16.92 33.77 17.50
C LEU A 302 -17.96 33.62 18.63
N ALA A 303 -18.42 32.41 18.91
CA ALA A 303 -19.36 32.14 20.01
C ALA A 303 -18.73 32.48 21.37
N SER A 304 -17.46 32.14 21.59
CA SER A 304 -16.71 32.49 22.81
C SER A 304 -16.60 34.00 22.98
N LEU A 305 -16.20 34.75 21.96
CA LEU A 305 -16.08 36.18 21.98
C LEU A 305 -17.43 36.85 22.22
N THR A 306 -18.50 36.32 21.58
CA THR A 306 -19.87 36.82 21.79
C THR A 306 -20.35 36.60 23.24
N ALA A 307 -20.02 35.44 23.82
CA ALA A 307 -20.32 35.16 25.23
C ALA A 307 -19.58 36.12 26.18
N GLN A 308 -18.29 36.38 25.94
CA GLN A 308 -17.50 37.34 26.71
C GLN A 308 -18.06 38.76 26.60
N LEU A 309 -18.42 39.22 25.42
CA LEU A 309 -19.07 40.52 25.22
C LEU A 309 -20.41 40.64 25.97
N ARG A 310 -21.23 39.57 25.95
CA ARG A 310 -22.49 39.54 26.71
C ARG A 310 -22.23 39.56 28.23
N TYR A 311 -21.21 38.88 28.69
CA TYR A 311 -20.84 38.87 30.12
C TYR A 311 -20.37 40.25 30.58
N LEU A 312 -19.55 40.94 29.80
CA LEU A 312 -19.00 42.27 30.07
C LEU A 312 -19.94 43.40 29.66
N SER A 313 -21.15 43.09 29.15
CA SER A 313 -22.06 44.12 28.62
C SER A 313 -22.51 45.07 29.75
N PRO A 314 -22.51 46.40 29.52
CA PRO A 314 -22.96 47.39 30.51
C PRO A 314 -24.38 47.16 30.99
N ALA A 315 -25.26 46.64 30.13
CA ALA A 315 -26.64 46.31 30.47
C ALA A 315 -26.72 45.24 31.59
N ARG A 316 -25.88 44.22 31.52
CA ARG A 316 -25.83 43.15 32.54
C ARG A 316 -25.24 43.64 33.86
N LEU A 317 -24.25 44.51 33.79
CA LEU A 317 -23.65 45.13 34.95
C LEU A 317 -24.69 46.02 35.66
N ILE A 318 -25.39 46.87 34.90
CA ILE A 318 -26.49 47.73 35.44
C ILE A 318 -27.60 46.89 36.06
N GLN A 319 -28.00 45.79 35.42
CA GLN A 319 -29.04 44.91 35.97
C GLN A 319 -28.59 44.24 37.28
N SER A 320 -27.35 43.79 37.34
CA SER A 320 -26.74 43.20 38.54
C SER A 320 -26.71 44.23 39.69
N GLU A 321 -26.26 45.47 39.42
CA GLU A 321 -26.21 46.52 40.43
C GLU A 321 -27.63 47.00 40.86
N ARG A 322 -28.59 47.04 39.95
CA ARG A 322 -30.00 47.26 40.30
C ARG A 322 -30.53 46.21 41.27
N GLN A 323 -30.31 44.92 41.00
CA GLN A 323 -30.72 43.85 41.90
C GLN A 323 -30.06 43.98 43.26
N ARG A 324 -28.77 44.40 43.28
CA ARG A 324 -28.05 44.64 44.53
C ARG A 324 -28.63 45.80 45.32
N VAL A 325 -29.03 46.93 44.65
CA VAL A 325 -29.68 48.04 45.27
C VAL A 325 -31.04 47.62 45.81
N ASP A 326 -31.85 46.90 45.05
CA ASP A 326 -33.12 46.35 45.48
C ASP A 326 -33.04 45.50 46.73
N GLU A 327 -32.02 44.57 46.74
CA GLU A 327 -31.76 43.71 47.90
C GLU A 327 -31.32 44.51 49.13
N LEU A 328 -30.39 45.45 48.94
CA LEU A 328 -29.94 46.31 50.02
C LEU A 328 -31.11 47.20 50.56
N SER A 329 -31.91 47.72 49.66
CA SER A 329 -33.13 48.53 50.05
C SER A 329 -34.12 47.68 50.85
N ARG A 330 -34.35 46.43 50.39
CA ARG A 330 -35.25 45.52 51.13
C ARG A 330 -34.68 45.16 52.51
N ARG A 331 -33.37 44.85 52.62
CA ARG A 331 -32.74 44.63 53.94
C ARG A 331 -32.78 45.80 54.84
N ALA A 332 -32.55 47.03 54.31
CA ALA A 332 -32.66 48.26 55.09
C ALA A 332 -34.09 48.46 55.61
N PHE A 333 -35.11 48.32 54.74
CA PHE A 333 -36.52 48.42 55.10
C PHE A 333 -36.85 47.36 56.23
N MET A 334 -36.51 46.13 56.06
CA MET A 334 -36.76 45.08 57.04
C MET A 334 -36.07 45.40 58.39
N SER A 335 -34.83 45.88 58.36
CA SER A 335 -34.09 46.28 59.54
C SER A 335 -34.74 47.44 60.27
N ILE A 336 -35.16 48.45 59.52
CA ILE A 336 -35.89 49.59 60.11
C ILE A 336 -37.21 49.12 60.70
N ALA A 337 -38.02 48.38 59.94
CA ALA A 337 -39.30 47.83 60.42
C ALA A 337 -39.13 47.02 61.69
N TYR A 338 -38.06 46.13 61.75
CA TYR A 338 -37.75 45.38 62.94
C TYR A 338 -37.37 46.23 64.13
N ARG A 339 -36.57 47.32 63.94
CA ARG A 339 -36.20 48.26 65.01
C ARG A 339 -37.41 49.05 65.53
N VAL A 340 -38.23 49.48 64.62
CA VAL A 340 -39.48 50.20 64.96
C VAL A 340 -40.41 49.32 65.78
N ASN A 341 -40.60 48.06 65.38
CA ASN A 341 -41.38 47.08 66.15
C ASN A 341 -40.79 46.81 67.54
N LEU A 342 -39.48 46.68 67.60
CA LEU A 342 -38.76 46.46 68.88
C LEU A 342 -38.99 47.64 69.82
N GLN A 343 -38.83 48.89 69.29
CA GLN A 343 -39.06 50.10 70.11
C GLN A 343 -40.52 50.23 70.52
N LYS A 344 -41.46 49.92 69.61
CA LYS A 344 -42.88 49.87 69.90
C LYS A 344 -43.20 48.90 71.03
N ASN A 345 -42.70 47.68 70.96
CA ASN A 345 -42.89 46.67 72.00
C ASN A 345 -42.26 47.10 73.31
N HIS A 346 -41.06 47.72 73.27
CA HIS A 346 -40.42 48.27 74.50
C HIS A 346 -41.25 49.40 75.10
N PHE A 347 -41.75 50.31 74.26
CA PHE A 347 -42.61 51.38 74.70
C PHE A 347 -43.90 50.84 75.34
N GLU A 348 -44.65 49.97 74.68
CA GLU A 348 -45.83 49.30 75.22
C GLU A 348 -45.54 48.57 76.54
N GLY A 349 -44.39 47.83 76.57
CA GLY A 349 -43.95 47.17 77.81
C GLY A 349 -43.71 48.18 78.95
N THR A 350 -43.09 49.32 78.64
CA THR A 350 -42.81 50.38 79.63
C THR A 350 -44.13 51.10 80.08
N GLN A 351 -45.01 51.34 79.10
CA GLN A 351 -46.35 51.91 79.42
C GLN A 351 -47.13 50.96 80.36
N LYS A 352 -47.21 49.69 80.05
CA LYS A 352 -47.86 48.68 80.93
C LYS A 352 -47.25 48.60 82.30
N ARG A 353 -45.94 48.77 82.44
CA ARG A 353 -45.23 48.79 83.74
C ARG A 353 -45.65 50.10 84.51
N LEU A 354 -45.65 51.20 83.81
CA LEU A 354 -46.08 52.48 84.38
C LEU A 354 -47.54 52.42 84.87
N GLU A 355 -48.44 51.89 84.03
CA GLU A 355 -49.82 51.68 84.41
C GLU A 355 -49.97 50.73 85.60
N ALA A 356 -49.16 49.65 85.62
CA ALA A 356 -49.23 48.72 86.74
C ALA A 356 -48.78 49.33 88.07
N VAL A 357 -47.90 50.33 88.08
CA VAL A 357 -47.40 51.04 89.23
C VAL A 357 -48.21 52.26 89.55
N SER A 358 -49.14 52.68 88.71
CA SER A 358 -49.99 53.83 88.89
C SER A 358 -50.93 53.65 90.09
N PRO A 359 -50.86 54.55 91.10
CA PRO A 359 -51.78 54.48 92.24
C PRO A 359 -53.23 54.55 91.77
N LEU A 360 -53.52 55.34 90.78
CA LEU A 360 -54.89 55.48 90.24
C LEU A 360 -55.42 54.20 89.60
N ALA A 361 -54.53 53.39 88.87
CA ALA A 361 -54.90 52.12 88.33
C ALA A 361 -55.16 51.04 89.41
N VAL A 362 -54.46 51.12 90.49
CA VAL A 362 -54.76 50.31 91.67
C VAL A 362 -56.10 50.63 92.31
N LEU A 363 -56.45 51.94 92.42
CA LEU A 363 -57.79 52.39 92.88
C LEU A 363 -58.90 51.96 91.90
N ALA A 364 -58.68 52.04 90.58
CA ALA A 364 -59.61 51.60 89.55
C ALA A 364 -59.97 50.11 89.57
N ARG A 365 -59.05 49.28 90.11
CA ARG A 365 -59.23 47.80 90.27
C ARG A 365 -60.04 47.46 91.56
N GLY A 366 -60.60 48.52 92.26
CA GLY A 366 -61.44 48.34 93.44
C GLY A 366 -60.72 48.36 94.76
N TYR A 367 -59.42 48.65 94.73
CA TYR A 367 -58.67 48.86 96.02
C TYR A 367 -58.90 50.24 96.50
N ALA A 368 -58.84 50.41 97.80
CA ALA A 368 -58.96 51.75 98.44
C ALA A 368 -57.66 52.05 99.24
N VAL A 369 -57.29 53.32 99.20
CA VAL A 369 -56.21 53.81 100.13
C VAL A 369 -56.84 54.35 101.36
N VAL A 370 -56.57 53.75 102.45
CA VAL A 370 -57.07 54.21 103.77
C VAL A 370 -56.02 55.08 104.43
N THR A 371 -56.42 56.36 104.81
CA THR A 371 -55.49 57.30 105.51
C THR A 371 -56.11 57.75 106.79
N ARG A 372 -55.31 58.00 107.75
CA ARG A 372 -55.75 58.59 109.01
C ARG A 372 -56.11 60.08 108.82
N LYS A 373 -57.24 60.51 109.37
CA LYS A 373 -57.68 61.92 109.18
C LYS A 373 -56.78 62.90 109.90
N ALA A 374 -56.15 62.50 111.00
CA ALA A 374 -55.36 63.37 111.85
C ALA A 374 -53.99 63.80 111.24
N ASP A 375 -53.27 62.91 110.60
CA ASP A 375 -51.91 63.14 110.08
C ASP A 375 -51.73 62.74 108.59
N GLY A 376 -52.77 62.28 107.91
CA GLY A 376 -52.69 61.85 106.55
C GLY A 376 -51.91 60.58 106.29
N GLY A 377 -51.45 59.91 107.33
CA GLY A 377 -50.65 58.70 107.20
C GLY A 377 -51.46 57.51 106.64
N VAL A 378 -50.85 56.72 105.64
CA VAL A 378 -51.50 55.57 105.05
C VAL A 378 -51.62 54.45 106.10
N VAL A 379 -52.81 53.90 106.20
CA VAL A 379 -53.09 52.76 107.14
C VAL A 379 -52.87 51.46 106.35
N SER A 380 -51.75 50.80 106.61
CA SER A 380 -51.43 49.52 105.94
C SER A 380 -51.60 48.31 106.91
N ARG A 381 -51.83 48.57 108.21
CA ARG A 381 -52.04 47.54 109.22
C ARG A 381 -53.13 47.96 110.20
N VAL A 382 -53.94 47.05 110.64
CA VAL A 382 -55.05 47.30 111.54
C VAL A 382 -54.69 48.12 112.79
N ALA A 383 -53.49 47.94 113.29
CA ALA A 383 -52.92 48.59 114.48
C ALA A 383 -52.73 50.11 114.25
N GLN A 384 -52.74 50.62 113.04
CA GLN A 384 -52.54 52.01 112.66
C GLN A 384 -53.87 52.75 112.44
N ALA A 385 -55.03 52.04 112.59
CA ALA A 385 -56.32 52.63 112.41
C ALA A 385 -56.69 53.64 113.58
N SER A 386 -57.17 54.84 113.19
CA SER A 386 -57.67 55.87 114.20
C SER A 386 -59.20 55.90 114.19
N ASP A 387 -59.77 56.57 115.10
CA ASP A 387 -61.25 56.67 115.28
C ASP A 387 -61.96 57.21 114.03
N VAL A 388 -61.28 58.04 113.22
CA VAL A 388 -61.81 58.56 111.98
C VAL A 388 -60.73 58.33 110.89
N MET A 389 -61.09 57.62 109.85
CA MET A 389 -60.23 57.33 108.67
C MET A 389 -60.86 57.85 107.39
N LYS A 390 -60.00 58.29 106.49
CA LYS A 390 -60.41 58.75 105.22
C LYS A 390 -60.10 57.65 104.19
N VAL A 391 -61.06 57.11 103.47
CA VAL A 391 -60.95 56.10 102.49
C VAL A 391 -61.08 56.72 101.12
N ARG A 392 -59.99 56.65 100.37
CA ARG A 392 -59.91 57.12 98.94
C ARG A 392 -60.08 55.97 97.98
N VAL A 393 -61.10 56.06 97.17
CA VAL A 393 -61.45 55.12 96.10
C VAL A 393 -61.26 55.82 94.74
N SER A 394 -61.51 55.14 93.61
CA SER A 394 -61.25 55.63 92.27
C SER A 394 -62.05 56.91 91.89
N ASP A 395 -63.18 57.11 92.40
CA ASP A 395 -64.12 58.18 92.02
C ASP A 395 -64.37 59.21 93.17
N GLY A 396 -63.72 59.07 94.31
CA GLY A 396 -63.86 60.01 95.42
C GLY A 396 -63.23 59.56 96.71
N GLU A 397 -63.56 60.38 97.79
CA GLU A 397 -63.11 60.10 99.13
C GLU A 397 -64.29 60.12 100.08
N PHE A 398 -64.35 59.25 101.01
CA PHE A 398 -65.34 59.29 102.13
C PHE A 398 -64.73 58.98 103.43
N GLU A 399 -65.41 59.36 104.53
CA GLU A 399 -64.94 59.17 105.89
C GLU A 399 -65.58 57.92 106.50
N VAL A 400 -64.82 57.18 107.21
CA VAL A 400 -65.31 56.02 107.94
C VAL A 400 -64.85 56.13 109.40
N LYS A 401 -65.78 55.95 110.34
CA LYS A 401 -65.46 55.85 111.80
C LYS A 401 -65.26 54.37 112.15
N LYS A 402 -64.29 54.07 113.00
CA LYS A 402 -64.03 52.75 113.49
C LYS A 402 -65.16 52.21 114.30
#